data_8ab9524d769fe7a90b714cab9da07367
#
_entry.id   8ab9524d769fe7a90b714cab9da07367
#
_cell.length_a   1.000
_cell.length_b   1.000
_cell.length_c   1.000
_cell.angle_alpha   90.00
_cell.angle_beta   90.00
_cell.angle_gamma   90.00
#
_symmetry.space_group_name_H-M   'P 1'
#
loop_
_entity.id
_entity.type
_entity.pdbx_description
1 polymer ?
#
loop_
_entity_poly.entity_id
_entity_poly.type
_entity_poly.pdbx_seq_one_letter_code
_entity_poly.pdbx_strand_id
1 'polypeptide(L)'
;MALDIAKLEEEIKEEQSPFDSEGYLLTFKNIRGQFRDIIEKQKENAYKEAYKAYMKSPKALSKLSKIKDDDLNADLERQLVEGKAVEHAEKVKSKASPKTPLQCSIFLRKYIRFVRIRPEGKGQKAPLYFYDPDSGIYSEDNELLQDLMATIYPNITERQAIDTLYKISHSVPLKNKQNNFVVIGSELYNNQTGEFNPFNPNVIATRKVKAEYNPNVTEPTINGWKPTEWLRGLFNHDKESYDLAIQIIRATVTGKTLDNIFWLHGVGGTGKGTFQALLENLVGAENTASFKIDEKNGRFDTSILIGKSVVIGDDVQKDV
;
A
#
# COMPACT_ATOMS: atom_id res chain seq x y z
N MET A 1 -26.20 -17.64 2.22
CA MET A 1 -24.96 -18.42 2.26
C MET A 1 -24.01 -17.76 3.24
N ALA A 2 -23.50 -18.49 4.23
CA ALA A 2 -22.34 -18.00 4.96
C ALA A 2 -21.20 -17.85 3.95
N LEU A 3 -20.31 -16.90 4.15
CA LEU A 3 -19.11 -16.74 3.32
C LEU A 3 -18.46 -18.12 3.22
N ASP A 4 -18.46 -18.72 2.04
CA ASP A 4 -17.87 -20.04 1.84
C ASP A 4 -16.37 -19.87 1.77
N ILE A 5 -15.73 -20.16 2.90
CA ILE A 5 -14.29 -19.96 3.08
C ILE A 5 -13.50 -20.82 2.09
N ALA A 6 -13.95 -22.06 1.85
CA ALA A 6 -13.26 -22.96 0.93
C ALA A 6 -13.32 -22.43 -0.51
N LYS A 7 -14.49 -21.93 -0.93
CA LYS A 7 -14.66 -21.31 -2.26
C LYS A 7 -13.82 -20.03 -2.42
N LEU A 8 -13.77 -19.21 -1.39
CA LEU A 8 -12.93 -17.99 -1.40
C LEU A 8 -11.43 -18.32 -1.39
N GLU A 9 -11.00 -19.36 -0.68
CA GLU A 9 -9.62 -19.82 -0.70
C GLU A 9 -9.26 -20.44 -2.04
N GLU A 10 -10.19 -21.11 -2.70
CA GLU A 10 -10.03 -21.64 -4.05
C GLU A 10 -9.96 -20.51 -5.08
N GLU A 11 -10.88 -19.53 -5.01
CA GLU A 11 -10.85 -18.32 -5.82
C GLU A 11 -9.50 -17.55 -5.65
N ILE A 12 -8.94 -17.47 -4.44
CA ILE A 12 -7.63 -16.83 -4.19
C ILE A 12 -6.47 -17.65 -4.75
N LYS A 13 -6.61 -18.99 -4.85
CA LYS A 13 -5.59 -19.87 -5.44
C LYS A 13 -5.64 -19.89 -6.97
N GLU A 14 -6.83 -19.82 -7.54
CA GLU A 14 -7.05 -19.86 -9.00
C GLU A 14 -6.88 -18.49 -9.64
N GLU A 15 -7.22 -17.40 -8.95
CA GLU A 15 -6.98 -16.05 -9.44
C GLU A 15 -5.48 -15.72 -9.32
N GLN A 16 -4.79 -15.79 -10.44
CA GLN A 16 -3.62 -14.97 -10.67
C GLN A 16 -4.01 -13.56 -10.26
N SER A 17 -3.35 -13.01 -9.26
CA SER A 17 -3.48 -11.66 -8.69
C SER A 17 -4.72 -10.87 -9.16
N PRO A 18 -5.62 -10.39 -8.29
CA PRO A 18 -6.76 -9.56 -8.68
C PRO A 18 -6.37 -8.29 -9.46
N PHE A 19 -5.07 -8.01 -9.58
CA PHE A 19 -4.48 -6.94 -10.37
C PHE A 19 -4.27 -7.31 -11.87
N ASP A 20 -4.43 -8.57 -12.25
CA ASP A 20 -4.31 -9.02 -13.65
C ASP A 20 -5.67 -9.05 -14.36
N SER A 21 -6.79 -8.93 -13.64
CA SER A 21 -8.12 -8.77 -14.23
C SER A 21 -8.45 -7.29 -14.37
N GLU A 22 -8.67 -6.84 -15.59
CA GLU A 22 -9.19 -5.50 -15.92
C GLU A 22 -10.40 -5.19 -15.05
N GLY A 23 -10.25 -4.32 -14.03
CA GLY A 23 -11.37 -3.79 -13.26
C GLY A 23 -11.25 -3.70 -11.75
N TYR A 24 -10.16 -4.14 -11.12
CA TYR A 24 -10.03 -4.15 -9.67
C TYR A 24 -8.81 -3.40 -9.12
N LEU A 25 -8.36 -2.36 -9.79
CA LEU A 25 -7.44 -1.42 -9.16
C LEU A 25 -8.23 -0.57 -8.17
N LEU A 26 -8.35 -1.06 -6.93
CA LEU A 26 -8.83 -0.24 -5.84
C LEU A 26 -7.82 0.88 -5.63
N THR A 27 -8.22 2.12 -5.94
CA THR A 27 -7.39 3.27 -5.62
C THR A 27 -7.39 3.46 -4.10
N PHE A 28 -6.22 3.61 -3.49
CA PHE A 28 -6.13 3.84 -2.05
C PHE A 28 -6.68 5.20 -1.65
N LYS A 29 -6.79 6.13 -2.60
CA LYS A 29 -7.37 7.47 -2.40
C LYS A 29 -8.80 7.45 -1.85
N ASN A 30 -9.60 6.40 -2.09
CA ASN A 30 -10.94 6.21 -1.51
C ASN A 30 -11.22 4.74 -1.16
N ILE A 31 -10.23 4.00 -0.73
CA ILE A 31 -10.34 2.56 -0.50
C ILE A 31 -11.42 2.21 0.54
N ARG A 32 -11.59 3.04 1.58
CA ARG A 32 -12.66 2.83 2.58
C ARG A 32 -14.06 2.91 1.97
N GLY A 33 -14.30 3.88 1.07
CA GLY A 33 -15.56 4.00 0.34
C GLY A 33 -15.80 2.79 -0.55
N GLN A 34 -14.81 2.40 -1.33
CA GLN A 34 -14.89 1.24 -2.21
C GLN A 34 -15.17 -0.06 -1.44
N PHE A 35 -14.55 -0.27 -0.27
CA PHE A 35 -14.85 -1.43 0.57
C PHE A 35 -16.28 -1.42 1.11
N ARG A 36 -16.82 -0.27 1.51
CA ARG A 36 -18.23 -0.15 1.91
C ARG A 36 -19.16 -0.55 0.79
N ASP A 37 -18.93 -0.03 -0.41
CA ASP A 37 -19.75 -0.33 -1.60
C ASP A 37 -19.69 -1.83 -1.96
N ILE A 38 -18.49 -2.43 -1.91
CA ILE A 38 -18.31 -3.87 -2.14
C ILE A 38 -19.11 -4.69 -1.12
N ILE A 39 -19.04 -4.34 0.16
CA ILE A 39 -19.75 -5.07 1.22
C ILE A 39 -21.27 -4.91 1.07
N GLU A 40 -21.77 -3.70 0.80
CA GLU A 40 -23.20 -3.49 0.60
C GLU A 40 -23.71 -4.23 -0.63
N LYS A 41 -22.96 -4.23 -1.73
CA LYS A 41 -23.29 -5.02 -2.93
C LYS A 41 -23.31 -6.53 -2.64
N GLN A 42 -22.36 -7.03 -1.87
CA GLN A 42 -22.35 -8.45 -1.46
C GLN A 42 -23.56 -8.80 -0.60
N LYS A 43 -23.90 -7.95 0.37
CA LYS A 43 -25.08 -8.13 1.22
C LYS A 43 -26.38 -8.13 0.41
N GLU A 44 -26.50 -7.22 -0.54
CA GLU A 44 -27.67 -7.10 -1.40
C GLU A 44 -27.83 -8.33 -2.32
N ASN A 45 -26.73 -8.80 -2.91
CA ASN A 45 -26.73 -10.01 -3.71
C ASN A 45 -27.10 -11.23 -2.87
N ALA A 46 -26.52 -11.38 -1.69
CA ALA A 46 -26.84 -12.48 -0.77
C ALA A 46 -28.32 -12.46 -0.36
N TYR A 47 -28.90 -11.29 -0.14
CA TYR A 47 -30.33 -11.13 0.12
C TYR A 47 -31.17 -11.62 -1.07
N LYS A 48 -30.89 -11.11 -2.28
CA LYS A 48 -31.63 -11.45 -3.49
C LYS A 48 -31.60 -12.96 -3.78
N GLU A 49 -30.43 -13.56 -3.64
CA GLU A 49 -30.26 -15.01 -3.85
C GLU A 49 -30.99 -15.85 -2.79
N ALA A 50 -30.87 -15.46 -1.51
CA ALA A 50 -31.54 -16.16 -0.41
C ALA A 50 -33.07 -16.07 -0.52
N TYR A 51 -33.60 -14.90 -0.89
CA TYR A 51 -35.02 -14.72 -1.13
C TYR A 51 -35.52 -15.62 -2.27
N LYS A 52 -34.83 -15.58 -3.42
CA LYS A 52 -35.18 -16.43 -4.57
C LYS A 52 -35.09 -17.93 -4.22
N ALA A 53 -34.06 -18.34 -3.50
CA ALA A 53 -33.87 -19.73 -3.08
C ALA A 53 -34.97 -20.18 -2.12
N TYR A 54 -35.37 -19.32 -1.17
CA TYR A 54 -36.46 -19.64 -0.25
C TYR A 54 -37.81 -19.80 -1.01
N MET A 55 -38.15 -18.88 -1.91
CA MET A 55 -39.37 -18.94 -2.69
C MET A 55 -39.44 -20.19 -3.59
N LYS A 56 -38.30 -20.68 -4.06
CA LYS A 56 -38.21 -21.95 -4.83
C LYS A 56 -38.12 -23.20 -3.96
N SER A 57 -38.05 -23.06 -2.65
CA SER A 57 -37.94 -24.23 -1.75
C SER A 57 -39.21 -25.07 -1.74
N PRO A 58 -39.11 -26.40 -1.56
CA PRO A 58 -40.27 -27.29 -1.47
C PRO A 58 -41.24 -26.85 -0.39
N LYS A 59 -40.74 -26.24 0.70
CA LYS A 59 -41.54 -25.72 1.82
C LYS A 59 -42.42 -24.52 1.41
N ALA A 60 -41.88 -23.59 0.63
CA ALA A 60 -42.62 -22.42 0.13
C ALA A 60 -43.59 -22.86 -0.95
N LEU A 61 -43.16 -23.67 -1.91
CA LEU A 61 -43.99 -24.17 -3.00
C LEU A 61 -45.18 -25.02 -2.50
N SER A 62 -44.95 -25.90 -1.51
CA SER A 62 -46.05 -26.68 -0.89
C SER A 62 -47.09 -25.81 -0.18
N LYS A 63 -46.69 -24.66 0.33
CA LYS A 63 -47.67 -23.70 0.93
C LYS A 63 -48.40 -22.93 -0.15
N LEU A 64 -47.67 -22.40 -1.12
CA LEU A 64 -48.25 -21.63 -2.22
C LEU A 64 -49.22 -22.46 -3.08
N SER A 65 -48.95 -23.74 -3.30
CA SER A 65 -49.81 -24.66 -4.07
C SER A 65 -51.14 -25.04 -3.37
N LYS A 66 -51.24 -24.81 -2.06
CA LYS A 66 -52.46 -25.03 -1.26
C LYS A 66 -53.41 -23.85 -1.22
N ILE A 67 -52.93 -22.70 -1.62
CA ILE A 67 -53.70 -21.44 -1.63
C ILE A 67 -54.60 -21.47 -2.87
N LYS A 68 -55.92 -21.42 -2.67
CA LYS A 68 -56.91 -21.28 -3.75
C LYS A 68 -57.21 -19.80 -3.94
N ASP A 69 -57.31 -19.35 -5.19
CA ASP A 69 -57.50 -17.93 -5.52
C ASP A 69 -58.86 -17.39 -5.03
N ASP A 70 -59.84 -18.26 -4.80
CA ASP A 70 -61.20 -17.90 -4.28
C ASP A 70 -61.26 -17.84 -2.74
N ASP A 71 -60.11 -18.04 -2.05
CA ASP A 71 -60.09 -18.04 -0.59
C ASP A 71 -59.95 -16.60 -0.07
N LEU A 72 -60.84 -16.17 0.85
CA LEU A 72 -60.85 -14.83 1.44
C LEU A 72 -59.51 -14.48 2.11
N ASN A 73 -58.68 -15.47 2.44
CA ASN A 73 -57.38 -15.31 3.10
C ASN A 73 -56.17 -15.58 2.16
N ALA A 74 -56.38 -15.80 0.86
CA ALA A 74 -55.32 -16.15 -0.08
C ALA A 74 -54.19 -15.14 -0.10
N ASP A 75 -54.48 -13.87 -0.09
CA ASP A 75 -53.49 -12.78 -0.06
C ASP A 75 -52.74 -12.76 1.26
N LEU A 76 -53.39 -13.00 2.38
CA LEU A 76 -52.75 -13.05 3.70
C LEU A 76 -51.77 -14.25 3.79
N GLU A 77 -52.15 -15.41 3.26
CA GLU A 77 -51.26 -16.59 3.22
C GLU A 77 -50.05 -16.40 2.30
N ARG A 78 -50.21 -15.75 1.14
CA ARG A 78 -49.12 -15.35 0.26
C ARG A 78 -48.16 -14.40 0.98
N GLN A 79 -48.67 -13.36 1.64
CA GLN A 79 -47.87 -12.42 2.44
C GLN A 79 -47.12 -13.11 3.58
N LEU A 80 -47.69 -14.14 4.20
CA LEU A 80 -47.02 -14.92 5.24
C LEU A 80 -45.82 -15.73 4.68
N VAL A 81 -45.94 -16.27 3.47
CA VAL A 81 -44.83 -16.99 2.81
C VAL A 81 -43.73 -16.01 2.41
N GLU A 82 -44.09 -14.87 1.83
CA GLU A 82 -43.17 -13.80 1.46
C GLU A 82 -42.48 -13.20 2.69
N GLY A 83 -43.20 -12.94 3.78
CA GLY A 83 -42.61 -12.48 5.04
C GLY A 83 -41.55 -13.42 5.59
N LYS A 84 -41.75 -14.74 5.47
CA LYS A 84 -40.74 -15.74 5.86
C LYS A 84 -39.54 -15.75 4.92
N ALA A 85 -39.75 -15.49 3.62
CA ALA A 85 -38.66 -15.35 2.66
C ALA A 85 -37.82 -14.13 2.96
N VAL A 86 -38.42 -13.00 3.30
CA VAL A 86 -37.79 -11.76 3.73
C VAL A 86 -36.96 -12.00 5.01
N GLU A 87 -37.57 -12.61 6.04
CA GLU A 87 -36.86 -12.94 7.29
C GLU A 87 -35.63 -13.83 7.05
N HIS A 88 -35.80 -14.84 6.20
CA HIS A 88 -34.68 -15.72 5.83
C HIS A 88 -33.57 -14.94 5.09
N ALA A 89 -33.94 -14.12 4.11
CA ALA A 89 -33.02 -13.32 3.32
C ALA A 89 -32.26 -12.30 4.19
N GLU A 90 -32.93 -11.63 5.14
CA GLU A 90 -32.28 -10.71 6.09
C GLU A 90 -31.27 -11.43 7.00
N LYS A 91 -31.58 -12.63 7.47
CA LYS A 91 -30.61 -13.48 8.22
C LYS A 91 -29.38 -13.84 7.39
N VAL A 92 -29.54 -14.11 6.11
CA VAL A 92 -28.40 -14.40 5.21
C VAL A 92 -27.62 -13.12 4.92
N LYS A 93 -28.29 -12.03 4.59
CA LYS A 93 -27.69 -10.70 4.39
C LYS A 93 -26.80 -10.29 5.57
N SER A 94 -27.30 -10.47 6.80
CA SER A 94 -26.54 -10.13 8.01
C SER A 94 -25.25 -10.96 8.20
N LYS A 95 -25.12 -12.09 7.50
CA LYS A 95 -23.95 -12.99 7.55
C LYS A 95 -23.01 -12.85 6.34
N ALA A 96 -23.33 -11.99 5.39
CA ALA A 96 -22.58 -11.85 4.16
C ALA A 96 -21.33 -10.98 4.28
N SER A 97 -21.11 -10.30 5.41
CA SER A 97 -19.87 -9.58 5.71
C SER A 97 -18.92 -10.40 6.59
N PRO A 98 -17.60 -10.17 6.54
CA PRO A 98 -16.65 -10.82 7.42
C PRO A 98 -16.98 -10.60 8.91
N LYS A 99 -16.87 -11.65 9.72
CA LYS A 99 -17.15 -11.61 11.18
C LYS A 99 -16.08 -12.28 12.02
N THR A 100 -15.03 -12.79 11.38
CA THR A 100 -13.90 -13.43 12.06
C THR A 100 -12.58 -12.94 11.46
N PRO A 101 -11.47 -12.99 12.21
CA PRO A 101 -10.15 -12.65 11.69
C PRO A 101 -9.78 -13.42 10.42
N LEU A 102 -10.15 -14.69 10.32
CA LEU A 102 -9.90 -15.49 9.12
C LEU A 102 -10.67 -14.96 7.92
N GLN A 103 -11.97 -14.72 8.05
CA GLN A 103 -12.79 -14.16 6.97
C GLN A 103 -12.31 -12.76 6.55
N CYS A 104 -11.89 -11.93 7.52
CA CYS A 104 -11.32 -10.62 7.25
C CYS A 104 -10.01 -10.73 6.48
N SER A 105 -9.11 -11.65 6.86
CA SER A 105 -7.85 -11.89 6.16
C SER A 105 -8.04 -12.34 4.71
N ILE A 106 -8.99 -13.25 4.48
CA ILE A 106 -9.33 -13.75 3.14
C ILE A 106 -9.92 -12.60 2.30
N PHE A 107 -10.86 -11.83 2.88
CA PHE A 107 -11.47 -10.71 2.20
C PHE A 107 -10.45 -9.64 1.79
N LEU A 108 -9.54 -9.25 2.70
CA LEU A 108 -8.49 -8.28 2.38
C LEU A 108 -7.56 -8.78 1.28
N ARG A 109 -7.13 -10.05 1.33
CA ARG A 109 -6.26 -10.64 0.32
C ARG A 109 -6.91 -10.75 -1.07
N LYS A 110 -8.23 -10.77 -1.13
CA LYS A 110 -8.95 -10.73 -2.41
C LYS A 110 -8.79 -9.39 -3.13
N TYR A 111 -8.68 -8.28 -2.40
CA TYR A 111 -8.69 -6.93 -2.95
C TYR A 111 -7.36 -6.17 -2.80
N ILE A 112 -6.47 -6.66 -1.95
CA ILE A 112 -5.17 -6.03 -1.69
C ILE A 112 -4.08 -7.08 -1.85
N ARG A 113 -3.04 -6.73 -2.62
CA ARG A 113 -1.88 -7.59 -2.79
C ARG A 113 -0.91 -7.41 -1.64
N PHE A 114 -0.62 -8.50 -0.95
CA PHE A 114 0.30 -8.53 0.19
C PHE A 114 1.54 -9.35 -0.10
N VAL A 115 2.67 -8.94 0.48
CA VAL A 115 3.92 -9.71 0.51
C VAL A 115 4.59 -9.51 1.85
N ARG A 116 5.45 -10.44 2.25
CA ARG A 116 6.47 -10.18 3.27
C ARG A 116 7.77 -9.86 2.57
N ILE A 117 8.43 -8.78 2.99
CA ILE A 117 9.73 -8.41 2.42
C ILE A 117 10.82 -8.84 3.40
N ARG A 118 11.81 -9.56 2.90
CA ARG A 118 12.96 -9.99 3.71
C ARG A 118 13.78 -8.77 4.11
N PRO A 119 14.01 -8.53 5.42
CA PRO A 119 14.88 -7.45 5.86
C PRO A 119 16.34 -7.75 5.50
N GLU A 120 17.12 -6.71 5.33
CA GLU A 120 18.56 -6.84 5.01
C GLU A 120 19.38 -7.32 6.23
N GLY A 121 18.85 -7.09 7.44
CA GLY A 121 19.49 -7.52 8.70
C GLY A 121 19.20 -8.98 9.08
N LYS A 122 20.21 -9.68 9.62
CA LYS A 122 20.03 -11.05 10.14
C LYS A 122 19.15 -11.06 11.40
N GLY A 123 18.25 -12.03 11.49
CA GLY A 123 17.42 -12.27 12.69
C GLY A 123 16.19 -11.39 12.85
N GLN A 124 15.95 -10.46 11.92
CA GLN A 124 14.74 -9.63 11.94
C GLN A 124 13.55 -10.38 11.33
N LYS A 125 12.36 -10.16 11.89
CA LYS A 125 11.11 -10.67 11.29
C LYS A 125 10.83 -9.90 9.99
N ALA A 126 10.41 -10.63 8.96
CA ALA A 126 10.00 -10.02 7.70
C ALA A 126 8.64 -9.31 7.90
N PRO A 127 8.58 -7.98 7.81
CA PRO A 127 7.34 -7.23 7.94
C PRO A 127 6.38 -7.51 6.79
N LEU A 128 5.11 -7.23 7.04
CA LEU A 128 4.04 -7.35 6.06
C LEU A 128 3.94 -6.03 5.28
N TYR A 129 3.96 -6.14 3.97
CA TYR A 129 3.75 -5.04 3.05
C TYR A 129 2.52 -5.27 2.20
N PHE A 130 1.89 -4.20 1.76
CA PHE A 130 0.83 -4.23 0.76
C PHE A 130 1.15 -3.28 -0.39
N TYR A 131 0.70 -3.64 -1.58
CA TYR A 131 0.88 -2.82 -2.77
C TYR A 131 -0.14 -1.69 -2.78
N ASP A 132 0.34 -0.46 -2.92
CA ASP A 132 -0.48 0.72 -3.16
C ASP A 132 -0.43 1.07 -4.66
N PRO A 133 -1.53 0.89 -5.40
CA PRO A 133 -1.58 1.17 -6.83
C PRO A 133 -1.52 2.66 -7.18
N ASP A 134 -1.88 3.57 -6.26
CA ASP A 134 -1.81 5.01 -6.50
C ASP A 134 -0.38 5.54 -6.42
N SER A 135 0.44 4.93 -5.59
CA SER A 135 1.84 5.30 -5.44
C SER A 135 2.81 4.40 -6.20
N GLY A 136 2.37 3.19 -6.59
CA GLY A 136 3.18 2.20 -7.29
C GLY A 136 4.21 1.48 -6.41
N ILE A 137 4.12 1.59 -5.08
CA ILE A 137 5.06 0.99 -4.13
C ILE A 137 4.38 0.01 -3.17
N TYR A 138 5.20 -0.79 -2.53
CA TYR A 138 4.83 -1.59 -1.37
C TYR A 138 5.04 -0.77 -0.09
N SER A 139 3.97 -0.60 0.69
CA SER A 139 3.94 0.16 1.95
C SER A 139 3.75 -0.75 3.15
N GLU A 140 4.31 -0.33 4.28
CA GLU A 140 4.13 -0.94 5.61
C GLU A 140 3.32 0.02 6.49
N ASP A 141 2.01 0.10 6.25
CA ASP A 141 1.09 0.94 7.01
C ASP A 141 0.05 0.08 7.72
N ASN A 142 0.38 -0.33 8.94
CA ASN A 142 -0.51 -1.15 9.76
C ASN A 142 -1.73 -0.38 10.26
N GLU A 143 -1.65 0.93 10.44
CA GLU A 143 -2.77 1.77 10.87
C GLU A 143 -3.84 1.82 9.80
N LEU A 144 -3.45 2.08 8.55
CA LEU A 144 -4.37 2.01 7.41
C LEU A 144 -5.04 0.65 7.31
N LEU A 145 -4.28 -0.44 7.47
CA LEU A 145 -4.85 -1.79 7.41
C LEU A 145 -5.86 -2.04 8.53
N GLN A 146 -5.60 -1.56 9.76
CA GLN A 146 -6.55 -1.68 10.88
C GLN A 146 -7.83 -0.86 10.63
N ASP A 147 -7.71 0.32 10.08
CA ASP A 147 -8.85 1.15 9.65
C ASP A 147 -9.71 0.46 8.58
N LEU A 148 -9.07 -0.18 7.60
CA LEU A 148 -9.77 -0.96 6.59
C LEU A 148 -10.50 -2.16 7.22
N MET A 149 -9.86 -2.84 8.17
CA MET A 149 -10.51 -3.92 8.92
C MET A 149 -11.72 -3.43 9.70
N ALA A 150 -11.64 -2.28 10.35
CA ALA A 150 -12.79 -1.68 11.05
C ALA A 150 -13.92 -1.30 10.08
N THR A 151 -13.59 -0.93 8.85
CA THR A 151 -14.59 -0.64 7.81
C THR A 151 -15.35 -1.90 7.36
N ILE A 152 -14.66 -3.04 7.20
CA ILE A 152 -15.26 -4.30 6.74
C ILE A 152 -15.85 -5.14 7.86
N TYR A 153 -15.35 -4.97 9.08
CA TYR A 153 -15.82 -5.64 10.30
C TYR A 153 -15.91 -4.63 11.44
N PRO A 154 -17.01 -3.85 11.55
CA PRO A 154 -17.12 -2.73 12.50
C PRO A 154 -16.94 -3.10 13.97
N ASN A 155 -17.21 -4.35 14.35
CA ASN A 155 -17.06 -4.84 15.73
C ASN A 155 -15.72 -5.55 15.97
N ILE A 156 -14.73 -5.35 15.10
CA ILE A 156 -13.40 -5.94 15.28
C ILE A 156 -12.72 -5.35 16.52
N THR A 157 -12.16 -6.20 17.35
CA THR A 157 -11.32 -5.77 18.47
C THR A 157 -9.87 -5.64 18.01
N GLU A 158 -9.04 -4.87 18.72
CA GLU A 158 -7.62 -4.74 18.46
C GLU A 158 -6.92 -6.12 18.35
N ARG A 159 -7.21 -7.02 19.28
CA ARG A 159 -6.67 -8.39 19.26
C ARG A 159 -7.05 -9.15 17.99
N GLN A 160 -8.29 -8.99 17.52
CA GLN A 160 -8.74 -9.62 16.29
C GLN A 160 -8.11 -8.98 15.04
N ALA A 161 -7.83 -7.67 15.06
CA ALA A 161 -7.09 -7.00 14.00
C ALA A 161 -5.64 -7.52 13.92
N ILE A 162 -4.96 -7.64 15.06
CA ILE A 162 -3.62 -8.24 15.13
C ILE A 162 -3.63 -9.70 14.65
N ASP A 163 -4.63 -10.51 15.04
CA ASP A 163 -4.77 -11.90 14.55
C ASP A 163 -5.03 -11.95 13.05
N THR A 164 -5.77 -10.99 12.51
CA THR A 164 -5.98 -10.86 11.06
C THR A 164 -4.66 -10.58 10.33
N LEU A 165 -3.85 -9.62 10.80
CA LEU A 165 -2.53 -9.33 10.23
C LEU A 165 -1.60 -10.55 10.32
N TYR A 166 -1.63 -11.26 11.45
CA TYR A 166 -0.88 -12.51 11.62
C TYR A 166 -1.27 -13.55 10.57
N LYS A 167 -2.56 -13.75 10.34
CA LYS A 167 -3.07 -14.70 9.33
C LYS A 167 -2.68 -14.30 7.92
N ILE A 168 -2.77 -13.01 7.57
CA ILE A 168 -2.30 -12.49 6.27
C ILE A 168 -0.80 -12.77 6.14
N SER A 169 -0.01 -12.37 7.12
CA SER A 169 1.45 -12.51 7.12
C SER A 169 1.91 -13.95 6.88
N HIS A 170 1.22 -14.95 7.46
CA HIS A 170 1.57 -16.37 7.31
C HIS A 170 1.00 -17.04 6.04
N SER A 171 0.13 -16.32 5.31
CA SER A 171 -0.50 -16.82 4.08
C SER A 171 0.13 -16.24 2.81
N VAL A 172 1.05 -15.27 2.92
CA VAL A 172 1.63 -14.57 1.78
C VAL A 172 3.11 -14.91 1.57
N PRO A 173 3.61 -14.79 0.33
CA PRO A 173 5.00 -15.16 0.02
C PRO A 173 6.01 -14.22 0.69
N LEU A 174 7.17 -14.78 1.00
CA LEU A 174 8.35 -14.03 1.39
C LEU A 174 9.16 -13.68 0.13
N LYS A 175 9.32 -12.39 -0.14
CA LYS A 175 10.05 -11.86 -1.30
C LYS A 175 11.27 -11.08 -0.88
N ASN A 176 12.22 -10.93 -1.79
CA ASN A 176 13.33 -10.01 -1.63
C ASN A 176 12.96 -8.66 -2.24
N LYS A 177 13.44 -7.58 -1.62
CA LYS A 177 13.35 -6.24 -2.19
C LYS A 177 14.15 -6.19 -3.49
N GLN A 178 13.64 -5.49 -4.47
CA GLN A 178 14.33 -5.26 -5.75
C GLN A 178 14.93 -3.86 -5.74
N ASN A 179 16.20 -3.77 -5.30
CA ASN A 179 16.90 -2.49 -5.11
C ASN A 179 17.20 -1.74 -6.41
N ASN A 180 17.03 -2.40 -7.55
CA ASN A 180 17.21 -1.79 -8.87
C ASN A 180 15.97 -1.03 -9.37
N PHE A 181 14.90 -1.03 -8.61
CA PHE A 181 13.68 -0.29 -8.97
C PHE A 181 13.36 0.79 -7.94
N VAL A 182 12.95 1.95 -8.43
CA VAL A 182 12.42 3.07 -7.66
C VAL A 182 11.28 3.71 -8.43
N VAL A 183 10.24 4.13 -7.72
CA VAL A 183 9.17 4.93 -8.34
C VAL A 183 9.61 6.40 -8.38
N ILE A 184 9.59 6.99 -9.57
CA ILE A 184 9.86 8.42 -9.80
C ILE A 184 8.60 9.03 -10.40
N GLY A 185 7.94 9.91 -9.64
CA GLY A 185 6.66 10.49 -10.05
C GLY A 185 5.58 9.42 -10.23
N SER A 186 5.17 9.21 -11.47
CA SER A 186 4.11 8.26 -11.87
C SER A 186 4.64 7.02 -12.60
N GLU A 187 5.96 6.78 -12.60
CA GLU A 187 6.58 5.70 -13.34
C GLU A 187 7.57 4.90 -12.49
N LEU A 188 7.77 3.65 -12.87
CA LEU A 188 8.74 2.74 -12.27
C LEU A 188 10.06 2.82 -13.05
N TYR A 189 11.09 3.37 -12.41
CA TYR A 189 12.42 3.48 -12.99
C TYR A 189 13.29 2.28 -12.64
N ASN A 190 13.90 1.67 -13.66
CA ASN A 190 14.93 0.64 -13.48
C ASN A 190 16.31 1.28 -13.56
N ASN A 191 17.03 1.32 -12.44
CA ASN A 191 18.35 1.97 -12.38
C ASN A 191 19.50 1.18 -13.05
N GLN A 192 19.26 -0.07 -13.47
CA GLN A 192 20.22 -0.87 -14.24
C GLN A 192 20.10 -0.61 -15.74
N THR A 193 18.87 -0.54 -16.27
CA THR A 193 18.63 -0.31 -17.70
C THR A 193 18.46 1.17 -18.05
N GLY A 194 18.08 1.99 -17.07
CA GLY A 194 17.74 3.41 -17.27
C GLY A 194 16.34 3.63 -17.86
N GLU A 195 15.50 2.61 -17.85
CA GLU A 195 14.18 2.64 -18.47
C GLU A 195 13.09 3.02 -17.48
N PHE A 196 12.08 3.74 -17.95
CA PHE A 196 10.84 4.03 -17.27
C PHE A 196 9.74 3.08 -17.73
N ASN A 197 8.97 2.55 -16.82
CA ASN A 197 7.92 1.58 -17.07
C ASN A 197 6.66 1.96 -16.28
N PRO A 198 5.48 1.53 -16.70
CA PRO A 198 4.27 1.64 -15.89
C PRO A 198 4.43 0.93 -14.55
N PHE A 199 3.62 1.32 -13.57
CA PHE A 199 3.54 0.62 -12.29
C PHE A 199 3.29 -0.87 -12.47
N ASN A 200 4.05 -1.69 -11.76
CA ASN A 200 3.95 -3.13 -11.85
C ASN A 200 3.97 -3.77 -10.45
N PRO A 201 2.86 -4.35 -10.01
CA PRO A 201 2.77 -4.99 -8.70
C PRO A 201 3.66 -6.24 -8.55
N ASN A 202 4.24 -6.76 -9.63
CA ASN A 202 5.20 -7.86 -9.56
C ASN A 202 6.61 -7.38 -9.17
N VAL A 203 6.86 -6.08 -9.27
CA VAL A 203 8.12 -5.44 -8.86
C VAL A 203 8.00 -4.96 -7.42
N ILE A 204 8.91 -5.43 -6.56
CA ILE A 204 8.92 -5.06 -5.13
C ILE A 204 9.71 -3.76 -4.94
N ALA A 205 9.09 -2.65 -5.31
CA ALA A 205 9.59 -1.31 -5.03
C ALA A 205 8.96 -0.78 -3.73
N THR A 206 9.77 -0.18 -2.85
CA THR A 206 9.33 0.34 -1.55
C THR A 206 9.64 1.82 -1.38
N ARG A 207 10.16 2.46 -2.42
CA ARG A 207 10.55 3.88 -2.40
C ARG A 207 9.93 4.63 -3.56
N LYS A 208 9.46 5.84 -3.27
CA LYS A 208 8.93 6.77 -4.26
C LYS A 208 9.59 8.12 -4.10
N VAL A 209 10.11 8.64 -5.19
CA VAL A 209 10.62 10.00 -5.30
C VAL A 209 9.51 10.91 -5.78
N LYS A 210 9.33 12.05 -5.14
CA LYS A 210 8.25 13.01 -5.48
C LYS A 210 8.47 13.71 -6.82
N ALA A 211 9.73 13.89 -7.22
CA ALA A 211 10.04 14.53 -8.48
C ALA A 211 9.51 13.71 -9.67
N GLU A 212 8.86 14.37 -10.60
CA GLU A 212 8.47 13.75 -11.86
C GLU A 212 9.61 13.83 -12.87
N TYR A 213 9.78 12.78 -13.65
CA TYR A 213 10.73 12.78 -14.75
C TYR A 213 10.08 13.36 -16.01
N ASN A 214 10.69 14.39 -16.56
CA ASN A 214 10.30 14.94 -17.86
C ASN A 214 11.54 15.10 -18.74
N PRO A 215 11.74 14.27 -19.77
CA PRO A 215 12.92 14.33 -20.64
C PRO A 215 12.99 15.61 -21.49
N ASN A 216 11.87 16.33 -21.62
CA ASN A 216 11.77 17.57 -22.40
C ASN A 216 11.94 18.83 -21.56
N VAL A 217 12.21 18.71 -20.26
CA VAL A 217 12.41 19.87 -19.40
C VAL A 217 13.72 20.57 -19.77
N THR A 218 13.65 21.87 -19.94
CA THR A 218 14.83 22.72 -20.07
C THR A 218 15.23 23.28 -18.73
N GLU A 219 16.51 23.54 -18.54
CA GLU A 219 17.02 24.16 -17.31
C GLU A 219 16.31 25.50 -17.05
N PRO A 220 15.68 25.67 -15.88
CA PRO A 220 15.02 26.91 -15.55
C PRO A 220 16.04 28.05 -15.39
N THR A 221 15.68 29.24 -15.88
CA THR A 221 16.45 30.45 -15.67
C THR A 221 15.58 31.48 -14.96
N ILE A 222 15.98 31.87 -13.75
CA ILE A 222 15.24 32.83 -12.94
C ILE A 222 16.13 34.05 -12.70
N ASN A 223 15.82 35.20 -13.30
CA ASN A 223 16.63 36.41 -13.23
C ASN A 223 18.13 36.18 -13.53
N GLY A 224 18.42 35.34 -14.53
CA GLY A 224 19.79 34.97 -14.90
C GLY A 224 20.42 33.86 -14.05
N TRP A 225 19.79 33.47 -12.94
CA TRP A 225 20.26 32.34 -12.14
C TRP A 225 19.88 30.99 -12.78
N LYS A 226 20.81 30.05 -12.77
CA LYS A 226 20.64 28.68 -13.25
C LYS A 226 21.10 27.66 -12.21
N PRO A 227 20.39 26.53 -12.02
CA PRO A 227 20.76 25.49 -11.06
C PRO A 227 22.15 24.90 -11.32
N THR A 228 22.51 24.63 -12.57
CA THR A 228 23.81 24.05 -12.90
C THR A 228 24.96 25.00 -12.61
N GLU A 229 24.80 26.31 -12.90
CA GLU A 229 25.83 27.32 -12.58
C GLU A 229 25.94 27.52 -11.06
N TRP A 230 24.83 27.51 -10.35
CA TRP A 230 24.85 27.56 -8.89
C TRP A 230 25.62 26.34 -8.32
N LEU A 231 25.33 25.13 -8.81
CA LEU A 231 25.99 23.91 -8.34
C LEU A 231 27.49 23.92 -8.65
N ARG A 232 27.89 24.43 -9.81
CA ARG A 232 29.33 24.62 -10.14
C ARG A 232 29.98 25.62 -9.22
N GLY A 233 29.32 26.75 -8.96
CA GLY A 233 29.82 27.76 -8.04
C GLY A 233 29.98 27.27 -6.60
N LEU A 234 29.10 26.38 -6.15
CA LEU A 234 29.15 25.74 -4.85
C LEU A 234 30.48 24.98 -4.63
N PHE A 235 31.01 24.38 -5.68
CA PHE A 235 32.28 23.64 -5.68
C PHE A 235 33.42 24.42 -6.31
N ASN A 236 33.34 25.75 -6.29
CA ASN A 236 34.39 26.64 -6.81
C ASN A 236 34.80 26.34 -8.26
N HIS A 237 33.85 25.91 -9.09
CA HIS A 237 34.03 25.49 -10.48
C HIS A 237 34.99 24.31 -10.69
N ASP A 238 35.33 23.58 -9.62
CA ASP A 238 36.10 22.34 -9.72
C ASP A 238 35.25 21.24 -10.37
N LYS A 239 35.75 20.72 -11.49
CA LYS A 239 35.01 19.75 -12.30
C LYS A 239 34.80 18.41 -11.56
N GLU A 240 35.79 17.93 -10.84
CA GLU A 240 35.71 16.62 -10.17
C GLU A 240 34.70 16.66 -9.03
N SER A 241 34.72 17.72 -8.23
CA SER A 241 33.73 17.94 -7.16
C SER A 241 32.32 18.13 -7.69
N TYR A 242 32.15 18.83 -8.82
CA TYR A 242 30.87 18.96 -9.49
C TYR A 242 30.35 17.61 -10.00
N ASP A 243 31.19 16.84 -10.69
CA ASP A 243 30.82 15.51 -11.20
C ASP A 243 30.47 14.56 -10.04
N LEU A 244 31.17 14.64 -8.91
CA LEU A 244 30.83 13.90 -7.70
C LEU A 244 29.46 14.32 -7.14
N ALA A 245 29.18 15.63 -7.07
CA ALA A 245 27.89 16.12 -6.61
C ALA A 245 26.73 15.60 -7.49
N ILE A 246 26.90 15.58 -8.81
CA ILE A 246 25.92 14.97 -9.74
C ILE A 246 25.74 13.47 -9.47
N GLN A 247 26.81 12.74 -9.19
CA GLN A 247 26.72 11.32 -8.84
C GLN A 247 25.97 11.11 -7.52
N ILE A 248 26.21 11.94 -6.52
CA ILE A 248 25.48 11.91 -5.24
C ILE A 248 23.99 12.17 -5.48
N ILE A 249 23.63 13.22 -6.22
CA ILE A 249 22.23 13.53 -6.58
C ILE A 249 21.59 12.33 -7.28
N ARG A 250 22.26 11.79 -8.29
CA ARG A 250 21.73 10.61 -9.02
C ARG A 250 21.54 9.42 -8.11
N ALA A 251 22.51 9.09 -7.27
CA ALA A 251 22.40 7.96 -6.33
C ALA A 251 21.25 8.16 -5.34
N THR A 252 21.09 9.38 -4.83
CA THR A 252 20.00 9.75 -3.92
C THR A 252 18.62 9.52 -4.56
N VAL A 253 18.43 10.01 -5.79
CA VAL A 253 17.17 9.86 -6.52
C VAL A 253 16.89 8.41 -6.92
N THR A 254 17.90 7.72 -7.47
CA THR A 254 17.72 6.33 -7.96
C THR A 254 17.80 5.29 -6.84
N GLY A 255 18.16 5.70 -5.62
CA GLY A 255 18.34 4.80 -4.49
C GLY A 255 19.51 3.83 -4.67
N LYS A 256 20.48 4.16 -5.54
CA LYS A 256 21.70 3.38 -5.71
C LYS A 256 22.59 3.54 -4.47
N THR A 257 22.93 2.45 -3.84
CA THR A 257 23.86 2.48 -2.70
C THR A 257 25.26 2.86 -3.20
N LEU A 258 25.84 3.84 -2.54
CA LEU A 258 27.20 4.27 -2.78
C LEU A 258 28.05 3.92 -1.54
N ASP A 259 28.41 2.90 -1.13
CA ASP A 259 29.14 2.44 0.09
C ASP A 259 30.14 3.44 0.68
N ASN A 260 29.80 4.75 0.64
CA ASN A 260 30.65 5.86 1.04
C ASN A 260 29.85 6.90 1.84
N ILE A 261 30.56 7.57 2.75
CA ILE A 261 30.07 8.76 3.46
C ILE A 261 30.69 9.99 2.80
N PHE A 262 29.87 10.97 2.46
CA PHE A 262 30.31 12.22 1.84
C PHE A 262 30.38 13.32 2.89
N TRP A 263 31.53 13.94 3.02
CA TRP A 263 31.79 15.04 3.93
C TRP A 263 31.77 16.36 3.18
N LEU A 264 30.80 17.23 3.51
CA LEU A 264 30.74 18.59 2.98
C LEU A 264 31.57 19.50 3.89
N HIS A 265 32.79 19.82 3.47
CA HIS A 265 33.68 20.70 4.20
C HIS A 265 33.69 22.11 3.62
N GLY A 266 33.74 23.15 4.47
CA GLY A 266 33.82 24.55 4.06
C GLY A 266 33.39 25.48 5.18
N VAL A 267 33.72 26.78 5.03
CA VAL A 267 33.33 27.84 6.00
C VAL A 267 31.80 28.03 6.06
N GLY A 268 31.31 28.67 7.10
CA GLY A 268 29.88 28.98 7.25
C GLY A 268 29.34 29.80 6.08
N GLY A 269 28.10 29.60 5.69
CA GLY A 269 27.43 30.36 4.63
C GLY A 269 27.79 30.00 3.19
N THR A 270 28.59 28.94 2.95
CA THR A 270 29.01 28.50 1.60
C THR A 270 28.00 27.60 0.87
N GLY A 271 26.79 27.40 1.39
CA GLY A 271 25.74 26.65 0.70
C GLY A 271 25.67 25.15 0.98
N LYS A 272 26.46 24.62 1.94
CA LYS A 272 26.39 23.19 2.33
C LYS A 272 24.98 22.75 2.71
N GLY A 273 24.33 23.49 3.61
CA GLY A 273 22.95 23.21 4.02
C GLY A 273 21.94 23.33 2.85
N THR A 274 22.20 24.23 1.89
CA THR A 274 21.36 24.34 0.69
C THR A 274 21.50 23.09 -0.20
N PHE A 275 22.70 22.53 -0.31
CA PHE A 275 22.90 21.27 -1.04
C PHE A 275 22.22 20.08 -0.33
N GLN A 276 22.32 20.01 1.00
CA GLN A 276 21.60 19.01 1.79
C GLN A 276 20.07 19.13 1.61
N ALA A 277 19.53 20.36 1.69
CA ALA A 277 18.12 20.63 1.45
C ALA A 277 17.69 20.29 0.02
N LEU A 278 18.55 20.44 -0.98
CA LEU A 278 18.28 19.97 -2.34
C LEU A 278 18.08 18.45 -2.37
N LEU A 279 18.95 17.67 -1.75
CA LEU A 279 18.84 16.22 -1.69
C LEU A 279 17.55 15.79 -0.99
N GLU A 280 17.23 16.40 0.14
CA GLU A 280 15.99 16.15 0.88
C GLU A 280 14.73 16.44 0.05
N ASN A 281 14.71 17.62 -0.60
CA ASN A 281 13.57 18.01 -1.44
C ASN A 281 13.38 17.10 -2.66
N LEU A 282 14.45 16.56 -3.22
CA LEU A 282 14.38 15.63 -4.35
C LEU A 282 13.71 14.31 -3.97
N VAL A 283 14.03 13.75 -2.83
CA VAL A 283 13.50 12.43 -2.42
C VAL A 283 12.30 12.52 -1.48
N GLY A 284 12.10 13.65 -0.82
CA GLY A 284 11.08 13.87 0.18
C GLY A 284 11.53 13.50 1.60
N ALA A 285 10.92 14.14 2.60
CA ALA A 285 11.25 13.95 4.02
C ALA A 285 11.02 12.50 4.46
N GLU A 286 10.04 11.80 3.88
CA GLU A 286 9.75 10.39 4.13
C GLU A 286 10.90 9.45 3.74
N ASN A 287 11.72 9.84 2.77
CA ASN A 287 12.89 9.09 2.32
C ASN A 287 14.22 9.62 2.90
N THR A 288 14.15 10.62 3.78
CA THR A 288 15.31 11.25 4.43
C THR A 288 15.34 10.88 5.92
N ALA A 289 16.52 10.70 6.48
CA ALA A 289 16.74 10.67 7.92
C ALA A 289 17.78 11.72 8.30
N SER A 290 17.56 12.37 9.44
CA SER A 290 18.57 13.19 10.06
C SER A 290 19.31 12.38 11.14
N PHE A 291 20.63 12.50 11.15
CA PHE A 291 21.47 11.74 12.08
C PHE A 291 22.45 12.67 12.77
N LYS A 292 22.45 12.67 14.10
CA LYS A 292 23.42 13.37 14.91
C LYS A 292 24.43 12.38 15.49
N ILE A 293 25.70 12.60 15.22
CA ILE A 293 26.77 11.85 15.86
C ILE A 293 26.94 12.44 17.27
N ASP A 294 26.32 11.84 18.27
CA ASP A 294 26.47 12.22 19.68
C ASP A 294 27.30 11.17 20.41
N GLU A 295 28.51 11.54 20.79
CA GLU A 295 29.44 10.66 21.50
C GLU A 295 28.95 10.21 22.88
N LYS A 296 28.03 10.94 23.52
CA LYS A 296 27.62 10.67 24.90
C LYS A 296 26.64 9.50 25.04
N ASN A 297 25.95 9.11 24.00
CA ASN A 297 24.88 8.12 24.11
C ASN A 297 25.23 6.72 23.58
N GLY A 298 26.33 6.51 22.86
CA GLY A 298 26.84 5.18 22.47
C GLY A 298 25.87 4.16 21.86
N ARG A 299 24.60 4.55 21.68
CA ARG A 299 23.54 3.76 21.08
C ARG A 299 23.01 4.50 19.87
N PHE A 300 23.47 4.09 18.71
CA PHE A 300 22.85 4.51 17.46
C PHE A 300 21.48 3.84 17.36
N ASP A 301 20.42 4.61 17.36
CA ASP A 301 19.13 4.10 16.93
C ASP A 301 19.13 3.98 15.42
N THR A 302 19.72 2.89 14.92
CA THR A 302 19.81 2.62 13.47
C THR A 302 18.45 2.32 12.85
N SER A 303 17.40 2.20 13.66
CA SER A 303 16.05 1.95 13.15
C SER A 303 15.54 3.10 12.28
N ILE A 304 15.93 4.34 12.57
CA ILE A 304 15.55 5.52 11.78
C ILE A 304 16.17 5.54 10.37
N LEU A 305 17.21 4.76 10.13
CA LEU A 305 17.91 4.71 8.85
C LEU A 305 17.29 3.69 7.88
N ILE A 306 16.50 2.75 8.42
CA ILE A 306 15.93 1.67 7.62
C ILE A 306 14.96 2.25 6.58
N GLY A 307 15.17 1.88 5.32
CA GLY A 307 14.31 2.30 4.21
C GLY A 307 14.53 3.71 3.70
N LYS A 308 15.46 4.49 4.28
CA LYS A 308 15.77 5.84 3.84
C LYS A 308 16.69 5.85 2.61
N SER A 309 16.49 6.83 1.73
CA SER A 309 17.31 7.04 0.53
C SER A 309 18.53 7.87 0.83
N VAL A 310 18.45 8.80 1.77
CA VAL A 310 19.54 9.66 2.21
C VAL A 310 19.51 9.84 3.72
N VAL A 311 20.70 9.87 4.31
CA VAL A 311 20.89 10.18 5.72
C VAL A 311 21.77 11.45 5.78
N ILE A 312 21.26 12.50 6.41
CA ILE A 312 21.95 13.76 6.52
C ILE A 312 22.42 13.95 7.96
N GLY A 313 23.74 14.06 8.14
CA GLY A 313 24.35 14.45 9.40
C GLY A 313 24.50 15.96 9.48
N ASP A 314 24.09 16.55 10.59
CA ASP A 314 24.26 17.96 10.84
C ASP A 314 25.48 18.19 11.78
N ASP A 315 26.22 19.27 11.54
CA ASP A 315 27.38 19.79 12.28
C ASP A 315 28.16 18.75 13.11
N VAL A 316 29.09 18.08 12.46
CA VAL A 316 30.07 17.23 13.16
C VAL A 316 31.05 18.12 13.90
N GLN A 317 31.08 18.05 15.23
CA GLN A 317 32.02 18.79 16.05
C GLN A 317 33.47 18.37 15.76
N LYS A 318 34.42 19.32 15.89
CA LYS A 318 35.84 19.12 15.52
C LYS A 318 36.56 18.02 16.29
N ASP A 319 35.99 17.51 17.37
CA ASP A 319 36.63 16.61 18.32
C ASP A 319 36.03 15.18 18.31
N VAL A 320 35.50 14.75 17.18
CA VAL A 320 35.00 13.40 16.94
C VAL A 320 36.00 12.56 16.16
#